data_1e8fea65f8bc54f6ed446798f1e9ac1b
#
_entry.id   1e8fea65f8bc54f6ed446798f1e9ac1b
#
_cell.length_a   1.000
_cell.length_b   1.000
_cell.length_c   1.000
_cell.angle_alpha   90.00
_cell.angle_beta   90.00
_cell.angle_gamma   90.00
#
_symmetry.space_group_name_H-M   'P 1'
#
loop_
_entity.id
_entity.type
_entity.pdbx_description
1 polymer ?
#
loop_
_entity_poly.entity_id
_entity_poly.type
_entity_poly.pdbx_seq_one_letter_code
_entity_poly.pdbx_strand_id
1 'polypeptide(L)'
;MLEEFLAALPKDRPFHITVFGSAPLQLTMDRQLMSGDVDVFSDDDEDLSALIAAAKLDKTCGGFYLESGFELSFHTSPRWRQRAKAIQFANVTLTIPHPLDILIGNLDRLEAKDLQAFQRVLQLTGHPTATEFKLELQNAVDLFRPAFDEDSPNRYPENTRRLWRALFQAEIDIRHDIIEPAIARRKQGYGESPPDYKSILGK
;
A
#
# COMPACT_ATOMS: atom_id res chain seq x y z
N MET A 1 -15.38 -14.87 -4.08
CA MET A 1 -15.45 -13.90 -2.95
C MET A 1 -15.42 -12.45 -3.42
N LEU A 2 -14.28 -11.86 -3.88
CA LEU A 2 -14.28 -10.45 -4.32
C LEU A 2 -15.28 -10.19 -5.44
N GLU A 3 -15.30 -11.01 -6.49
CA GLU A 3 -16.29 -10.90 -7.59
C GLU A 3 -17.73 -11.02 -7.10
N GLU A 4 -18.01 -11.90 -6.14
CA GLU A 4 -19.33 -12.05 -5.51
C GLU A 4 -19.74 -10.78 -4.76
N PHE A 5 -18.82 -10.18 -4.01
CA PHE A 5 -19.04 -8.90 -3.36
C PHE A 5 -19.35 -7.79 -4.37
N LEU A 6 -18.50 -7.65 -5.40
CA LEU A 6 -18.70 -6.63 -6.43
C LEU A 6 -20.04 -6.83 -7.18
N ALA A 7 -20.45 -8.08 -7.38
CA ALA A 7 -21.74 -8.41 -8.00
C ALA A 7 -22.93 -8.10 -7.08
N ALA A 8 -22.77 -8.17 -5.76
CA ALA A 8 -23.80 -7.92 -4.76
C ALA A 8 -24.03 -6.42 -4.47
N LEU A 9 -23.10 -5.55 -4.88
CA LEU A 9 -23.24 -4.11 -4.68
C LEU A 9 -24.49 -3.53 -5.37
N PRO A 10 -25.13 -2.50 -4.78
CA PRO A 10 -26.24 -1.78 -5.39
C PRO A 10 -25.94 -1.33 -6.82
N LYS A 11 -26.89 -1.44 -7.74
CA LYS A 11 -26.69 -1.13 -9.18
C LYS A 11 -27.13 0.29 -9.57
N ASP A 12 -27.75 1.00 -8.65
CA ASP A 12 -28.31 2.32 -8.82
C ASP A 12 -27.28 3.47 -8.80
N ARG A 13 -26.03 3.16 -8.42
CA ARG A 13 -24.93 4.12 -8.37
C ARG A 13 -23.58 3.49 -8.67
N PRO A 14 -22.58 4.28 -9.09
CA PRO A 14 -21.21 3.80 -9.24
C PRO A 14 -20.53 3.57 -7.87
N PHE A 15 -19.52 2.71 -7.87
CA PHE A 15 -18.59 2.50 -6.75
C PHE A 15 -17.16 2.58 -7.24
N HIS A 16 -16.30 3.20 -6.44
CA HIS A 16 -14.87 3.23 -6.66
C HIS A 16 -14.19 2.56 -5.48
N ILE A 17 -13.62 1.38 -5.69
CA ILE A 17 -13.07 0.53 -4.63
C ILE A 17 -11.61 0.24 -4.91
N THR A 18 -10.76 0.46 -3.92
CA THR A 18 -9.36 0.04 -3.96
C THR A 18 -9.19 -1.25 -3.16
N VAL A 19 -8.51 -2.23 -3.75
CA VAL A 19 -8.04 -3.44 -3.06
C VAL A 19 -6.61 -3.20 -2.62
N PHE A 20 -6.28 -3.45 -1.36
CA PHE A 20 -4.93 -3.24 -0.83
C PHE A 20 -4.42 -4.46 -0.04
N GLY A 21 -3.38 -4.32 0.79
CA GLY A 21 -2.76 -5.48 1.43
C GLY A 21 -2.05 -6.39 0.41
N SER A 22 -2.06 -7.69 0.62
CA SER A 22 -1.40 -8.67 -0.26
C SER A 22 -2.31 -9.24 -1.36
N ALA A 23 -3.63 -9.08 -1.25
CA ALA A 23 -4.60 -9.61 -2.22
C ALA A 23 -4.39 -9.12 -3.68
N PRO A 24 -3.99 -7.87 -3.96
CA PRO A 24 -3.66 -7.42 -5.32
C PRO A 24 -2.61 -8.28 -6.01
N LEU A 25 -1.62 -8.81 -5.29
CA LEU A 25 -0.58 -9.68 -5.87
C LEU A 25 -1.19 -11.01 -6.36
N GLN A 26 -2.14 -11.58 -5.61
CA GLN A 26 -2.87 -12.77 -6.02
C GLN A 26 -3.74 -12.51 -7.26
N LEU A 27 -4.39 -11.36 -7.32
CA LEU A 27 -5.28 -11.01 -8.42
C LEU A 27 -4.54 -10.74 -9.75
N THR A 28 -3.33 -10.19 -9.67
CA THR A 28 -2.64 -9.66 -10.86
C THR A 28 -1.42 -10.47 -11.29
N MET A 29 -0.85 -11.27 -10.40
CA MET A 29 0.45 -11.91 -10.65
C MET A 29 0.45 -13.42 -10.52
N ASP A 30 0.15 -13.94 -9.35
CA ASP A 30 0.21 -15.39 -9.11
C ASP A 30 -0.88 -15.80 -8.10
N ARG A 31 -1.80 -16.65 -8.53
CA ARG A 31 -2.88 -17.18 -7.68
C ARG A 31 -2.38 -17.97 -6.48
N GLN A 32 -1.11 -18.38 -6.47
CA GLN A 32 -0.49 -19.07 -5.34
C GLN A 32 -0.08 -18.12 -4.21
N LEU A 33 -0.06 -16.79 -4.47
CA LEU A 33 0.17 -15.77 -3.45
C LEU A 33 -1.09 -15.56 -2.61
N MET A 34 -1.50 -16.60 -1.88
CA MET A 34 -2.76 -16.62 -1.15
C MET A 34 -2.77 -15.61 0.01
N SER A 35 -3.80 -14.76 0.03
CA SER A 35 -4.22 -14.01 1.21
C SER A 35 -5.48 -14.65 1.80
N GLY A 36 -5.58 -14.76 3.12
CA GLY A 36 -6.78 -15.24 3.81
C GLY A 36 -7.88 -14.18 3.90
N ASP A 37 -7.49 -12.94 3.69
CA ASP A 37 -8.30 -11.74 3.73
C ASP A 37 -8.08 -10.91 2.46
N VAL A 38 -9.05 -10.09 2.13
CA VAL A 38 -8.94 -9.08 1.08
C VAL A 38 -9.33 -7.74 1.69
N ASP A 39 -8.34 -6.88 1.86
CA ASP A 39 -8.53 -5.52 2.36
C ASP A 39 -9.06 -4.64 1.23
N VAL A 40 -10.16 -3.91 1.50
CA VAL A 40 -10.77 -2.99 0.56
C VAL A 40 -11.11 -1.66 1.23
N PHE A 41 -11.05 -0.57 0.48
CA PHE A 41 -11.63 0.70 0.91
C PHE A 41 -12.35 1.37 -0.25
N SER A 42 -13.34 2.21 0.07
CA SER A 42 -13.99 3.06 -0.91
C SER A 42 -13.16 4.31 -1.18
N ASP A 43 -12.94 4.62 -2.45
CA ASP A 43 -12.32 5.88 -2.87
C ASP A 43 -13.26 7.09 -2.65
N ASP A 44 -14.54 6.82 -2.39
CA ASP A 44 -15.58 7.82 -2.10
C ASP A 44 -15.81 7.99 -0.58
N ASP A 45 -14.86 7.56 0.27
CA ASP A 45 -14.92 7.62 1.75
C ASP A 45 -16.12 6.87 2.37
N GLU A 46 -16.73 5.95 1.63
CA GLU A 46 -17.85 5.14 2.13
C GLU A 46 -17.34 3.97 2.98
N ASP A 47 -17.95 3.74 4.14
CA ASP A 47 -17.72 2.52 4.92
C ASP A 47 -18.40 1.32 4.25
N LEU A 48 -17.60 0.40 3.73
CA LEU A 48 -18.06 -0.81 3.06
C LEU A 48 -18.46 -1.93 4.04
N SER A 49 -18.26 -1.78 5.35
CA SER A 49 -18.49 -2.83 6.35
C SER A 49 -19.91 -3.37 6.32
N ALA A 50 -20.91 -2.49 6.22
CA ALA A 50 -22.30 -2.90 6.17
C ALA A 50 -22.63 -3.70 4.89
N LEU A 51 -22.08 -3.33 3.76
CA LEU A 51 -22.27 -4.03 2.48
C LEU A 51 -21.56 -5.40 2.48
N ILE A 52 -20.37 -5.48 3.08
CA ILE A 52 -19.62 -6.73 3.26
C ILE A 52 -20.39 -7.69 4.17
N ALA A 53 -20.92 -7.19 5.30
CA ALA A 53 -21.73 -7.99 6.22
C ALA A 53 -23.04 -8.46 5.57
N ALA A 54 -23.74 -7.60 4.83
CA ALA A 54 -24.96 -7.98 4.08
C ALA A 54 -24.68 -9.07 3.05
N ALA A 55 -23.50 -9.07 2.43
CA ALA A 55 -23.05 -10.11 1.51
C ALA A 55 -22.56 -11.39 2.22
N LYS A 56 -22.50 -11.42 3.55
CA LYS A 56 -21.96 -12.52 4.38
C LYS A 56 -20.51 -12.88 4.04
N LEU A 57 -19.69 -11.88 3.81
CA LEU A 57 -18.29 -12.00 3.45
C LEU A 57 -17.35 -11.39 4.51
N ASP A 58 -17.88 -11.04 5.67
CA ASP A 58 -17.10 -10.57 6.81
C ASP A 58 -16.44 -11.71 7.58
N LYS A 59 -15.50 -11.38 8.44
CA LYS A 59 -14.71 -12.30 9.25
C LYS A 59 -15.55 -13.28 10.11
N THR A 60 -16.78 -12.91 10.45
CA THR A 60 -17.66 -13.75 11.31
C THR A 60 -18.20 -14.96 10.57
N CYS A 61 -18.22 -14.93 9.24
CA CYS A 61 -18.72 -16.02 8.40
C CYS A 61 -17.73 -17.19 8.23
N GLY A 62 -16.49 -16.99 8.65
CA GLY A 62 -15.41 -18.00 8.53
C GLY A 62 -14.87 -18.14 7.11
N GLY A 63 -13.68 -18.74 6.96
CA GLY A 63 -13.02 -18.90 5.68
C GLY A 63 -12.32 -17.64 5.18
N PHE A 64 -12.35 -17.41 3.87
CA PHE A 64 -11.86 -16.16 3.27
C PHE A 64 -12.88 -15.05 3.48
N TYR A 65 -12.41 -13.86 3.83
CA TYR A 65 -13.28 -12.73 4.13
C TYR A 65 -12.76 -11.42 3.50
N LEU A 66 -13.64 -10.42 3.47
CA LEU A 66 -13.32 -9.05 3.11
C LEU A 66 -13.24 -8.20 4.38
N GLU A 67 -12.26 -7.31 4.43
CA GLU A 67 -12.12 -6.32 5.50
C GLU A 67 -12.20 -4.91 4.92
N SER A 68 -13.13 -4.11 5.46
CA SER A 68 -13.25 -2.71 5.11
C SER A 68 -12.21 -1.90 5.88
N GLY A 69 -11.38 -1.17 5.16
CA GLY A 69 -10.39 -0.25 5.70
C GLY A 69 -10.62 1.18 5.20
N PHE A 70 -9.62 2.01 5.43
CA PHE A 70 -9.58 3.40 4.97
C PHE A 70 -8.29 3.62 4.18
N GLU A 71 -8.28 4.59 3.28
CA GLU A 71 -7.06 4.94 2.53
C GLU A 71 -5.86 5.21 3.44
N LEU A 72 -6.11 5.81 4.62
CA LEU A 72 -5.07 6.07 5.62
C LEU A 72 -4.41 4.81 6.18
N SER A 73 -5.03 3.63 6.00
CA SER A 73 -4.43 2.34 6.37
C SER A 73 -3.45 1.81 5.31
N PHE A 74 -3.46 2.39 4.12
CA PHE A 74 -2.55 2.02 3.03
C PHE A 74 -1.37 2.99 2.96
N HIS A 75 -0.41 2.79 3.86
CA HIS A 75 0.79 3.61 3.96
C HIS A 75 1.78 3.29 2.85
N THR A 76 1.73 4.03 1.75
CA THR A 76 2.62 3.83 0.61
C THR A 76 3.12 5.15 0.03
N SER A 77 3.74 5.11 -1.16
CA SER A 77 4.22 6.29 -1.87
C SER A 77 3.06 7.22 -2.27
N PRO A 78 3.21 8.55 -2.15
CA PRO A 78 2.19 9.52 -2.56
C PRO A 78 1.74 9.40 -4.03
N ARG A 79 2.53 8.72 -4.87
CA ARG A 79 2.27 8.55 -6.29
C ARG A 79 1.62 7.20 -6.65
N TRP A 80 1.20 6.42 -5.68
CA TRP A 80 0.69 5.08 -5.90
C TRP A 80 -0.49 5.03 -6.89
N ARG A 81 -1.40 6.00 -6.84
CA ARG A 81 -2.55 6.06 -7.77
C ARG A 81 -2.14 6.22 -9.23
N GLN A 82 -0.99 6.84 -9.52
CA GLN A 82 -0.47 7.01 -10.87
C GLN A 82 0.02 5.69 -11.48
N ARG A 83 0.37 4.71 -10.64
CA ARG A 83 0.83 3.37 -11.04
C ARG A 83 -0.26 2.32 -10.94
N ALA A 84 -1.36 2.62 -10.25
CA ALA A 84 -2.46 1.69 -10.06
C ALA A 84 -3.16 1.36 -11.38
N LYS A 85 -3.67 0.13 -11.45
CA LYS A 85 -4.50 -0.33 -12.58
C LYS A 85 -5.97 -0.22 -12.18
N ALA A 86 -6.77 0.43 -13.02
CA ALA A 86 -8.22 0.42 -12.88
C ALA A 86 -8.84 -0.69 -13.74
N ILE A 87 -9.78 -1.45 -13.17
CA ILE A 87 -10.55 -2.48 -13.85
C ILE A 87 -12.02 -2.16 -13.65
N GLN A 88 -12.78 -2.13 -14.76
CA GLN A 88 -14.22 -1.92 -14.72
C GLN A 88 -14.95 -3.25 -14.53
N PHE A 89 -15.80 -3.34 -13.49
CA PHE A 89 -16.67 -4.46 -13.24
C PHE A 89 -18.11 -3.96 -13.01
N ALA A 90 -18.95 -4.05 -14.03
CA ALA A 90 -20.31 -3.48 -14.02
C ALA A 90 -20.29 -1.98 -13.63
N ASN A 91 -20.95 -1.60 -12.52
CA ASN A 91 -20.95 -0.24 -11.99
C ASN A 91 -19.81 0.05 -10.99
N VAL A 92 -18.82 -0.85 -10.89
CA VAL A 92 -17.69 -0.71 -9.97
C VAL A 92 -16.40 -0.46 -10.75
N THR A 93 -15.66 0.58 -10.38
CA THR A 93 -14.27 0.77 -10.77
C THR A 93 -13.38 0.21 -9.67
N LEU A 94 -12.67 -0.88 -9.96
CA LEU A 94 -11.75 -1.51 -9.03
C LEU A 94 -10.34 -1.01 -9.27
N THR A 95 -9.74 -0.35 -8.29
CA THR A 95 -8.37 0.13 -8.31
C THR A 95 -7.44 -0.89 -7.67
N ILE A 96 -6.41 -1.31 -8.41
CA ILE A 96 -5.42 -2.29 -7.98
C ILE A 96 -4.06 -1.59 -7.94
N PRO A 97 -3.46 -1.38 -6.76
CA PRO A 97 -2.13 -0.80 -6.61
C PRO A 97 -1.06 -1.62 -7.30
N HIS A 98 -0.02 -0.96 -7.73
CA HIS A 98 1.15 -1.62 -8.30
C HIS A 98 1.88 -2.45 -7.23
N PRO A 99 2.52 -3.60 -7.56
CA PRO A 99 3.26 -4.43 -6.59
C PRO A 99 4.27 -3.66 -5.75
N LEU A 100 4.93 -2.66 -6.30
CA LEU A 100 5.86 -1.78 -5.59
C LEU A 100 5.17 -1.02 -4.44
N ASP A 101 3.94 -0.56 -4.64
CA ASP A 101 3.18 0.18 -3.63
C ASP A 101 2.69 -0.75 -2.52
N ILE A 102 2.31 -1.97 -2.88
CA ILE A 102 1.94 -3.02 -1.92
C ILE A 102 3.13 -3.41 -1.06
N LEU A 103 4.31 -3.52 -1.68
CA LEU A 103 5.56 -3.81 -1.01
C LEU A 103 5.87 -2.75 0.05
N ILE A 104 5.76 -1.47 -0.30
CA ILE A 104 5.96 -0.36 0.64
C ILE A 104 4.90 -0.37 1.73
N GLY A 105 3.62 -0.58 1.38
CA GLY A 105 2.51 -0.62 2.33
C GLY A 105 2.60 -1.72 3.38
N ASN A 106 3.31 -2.82 3.08
CA ASN A 106 3.50 -3.93 4.01
C ASN A 106 4.74 -3.78 4.91
N LEU A 107 5.52 -2.69 4.77
CA LEU A 107 6.74 -2.52 5.57
C LEU A 107 6.49 -2.26 7.06
N ASP A 108 5.30 -1.82 7.45
CA ASP A 108 4.95 -1.60 8.86
C ASP A 108 4.95 -2.91 9.66
N ARG A 109 4.45 -4.01 9.09
CA ARG A 109 4.36 -5.33 9.73
C ARG A 109 5.34 -6.37 9.19
N LEU A 110 5.58 -6.41 7.90
CA LEU A 110 6.46 -7.31 7.13
C LEU A 110 6.60 -8.73 7.70
N GLU A 111 5.63 -9.57 7.44
CA GLU A 111 5.63 -10.97 7.87
C GLU A 111 6.48 -11.87 6.96
N ALA A 112 6.72 -13.11 7.37
CA ALA A 112 7.48 -14.08 6.56
C ALA A 112 6.79 -14.40 5.23
N LYS A 113 5.45 -14.44 5.21
CA LYS A 113 4.65 -14.64 3.99
C LYS A 113 4.85 -13.50 2.99
N ASP A 114 4.98 -12.25 3.49
CA ASP A 114 5.19 -11.08 2.64
C ASP A 114 6.56 -11.15 1.96
N LEU A 115 7.62 -11.51 2.71
CA LEU A 115 8.95 -11.71 2.13
C LEU A 115 8.94 -12.73 0.99
N GLN A 116 8.28 -13.88 1.19
CA GLN A 116 8.16 -14.92 0.16
C GLN A 116 7.37 -14.40 -1.06
N ALA A 117 6.27 -13.70 -0.82
CA ALA A 117 5.46 -13.12 -1.89
C ALA A 117 6.28 -12.13 -2.74
N PHE A 118 7.02 -11.22 -2.10
CA PHE A 118 7.82 -10.23 -2.83
C PHE A 118 9.04 -10.84 -3.53
N GLN A 119 9.70 -11.84 -2.94
CA GLN A 119 10.72 -12.62 -3.66
C GLN A 119 10.14 -13.28 -4.90
N ARG A 120 8.92 -13.84 -4.81
CA ARG A 120 8.22 -14.43 -5.96
C ARG A 120 7.87 -13.39 -7.02
N VAL A 121 7.38 -12.21 -6.61
CA VAL A 121 7.13 -11.09 -7.52
C VAL A 121 8.40 -10.70 -8.28
N LEU A 122 9.52 -10.53 -7.57
CA LEU A 122 10.80 -10.20 -8.19
C LEU A 122 11.27 -11.27 -9.18
N GLN A 123 11.12 -12.56 -8.84
CA GLN A 123 11.45 -13.66 -9.74
C GLN A 123 10.62 -13.68 -11.02
N LEU A 124 9.32 -13.38 -10.91
CA LEU A 124 8.39 -13.41 -12.05
C LEU A 124 8.55 -12.21 -12.99
N THR A 125 8.89 -11.05 -12.45
CA THR A 125 8.83 -9.77 -13.18
C THR A 125 10.18 -9.11 -13.40
N GLY A 126 11.18 -9.44 -12.58
CA GLY A 126 12.43 -8.68 -12.49
C GLY A 126 12.26 -7.32 -11.80
N HIS A 127 11.08 -7.01 -11.25
CA HIS A 127 10.75 -5.75 -10.61
C HIS A 127 10.18 -5.95 -9.19
N PRO A 128 10.37 -4.96 -8.28
CA PRO A 128 11.14 -3.74 -8.51
C PRO A 128 12.64 -4.02 -8.57
N THR A 129 13.35 -3.24 -9.38
CA THR A 129 14.81 -3.14 -9.28
C THR A 129 15.19 -2.40 -7.99
N ALA A 130 16.42 -2.56 -7.52
CA ALA A 130 16.92 -1.83 -6.35
C ALA A 130 16.79 -0.30 -6.51
N THR A 131 17.01 0.21 -7.71
CA THR A 131 16.90 1.64 -8.02
C THR A 131 15.46 2.12 -7.95
N GLU A 132 14.50 1.39 -8.53
CA GLU A 132 13.07 1.72 -8.47
C GLU A 132 12.56 1.72 -7.03
N PHE A 133 12.89 0.67 -6.28
CA PHE A 133 12.46 0.56 -4.90
C PHE A 133 13.05 1.69 -4.02
N LYS A 134 14.36 1.97 -4.17
CA LYS A 134 15.01 3.07 -3.46
C LYS A 134 14.34 4.41 -3.76
N LEU A 135 14.04 4.69 -5.02
CA LEU A 135 13.38 5.93 -5.43
C LEU A 135 12.00 6.08 -4.78
N GLU A 136 11.18 5.04 -4.77
CA GLU A 136 9.85 5.11 -4.17
C GLU A 136 9.89 5.16 -2.64
N LEU A 137 10.86 4.52 -1.98
CA LEU A 137 11.10 4.72 -0.55
C LEU A 137 11.48 6.17 -0.24
N GLN A 138 12.28 6.81 -1.08
CA GLN A 138 12.61 8.24 -0.94
C GLN A 138 11.37 9.15 -1.14
N ASN A 139 10.41 8.75 -1.98
CA ASN A 139 9.14 9.45 -2.14
C ASN A 139 8.23 9.26 -0.92
N ALA A 140 8.31 8.10 -0.27
CA ALA A 140 7.56 7.72 0.92
C ALA A 140 8.32 8.00 2.23
N VAL A 141 9.28 8.93 2.25
CA VAL A 141 10.18 9.17 3.39
C VAL A 141 9.46 9.46 4.70
N ASP A 142 8.22 9.95 4.65
CA ASP A 142 7.42 10.22 5.85
C ASP A 142 7.11 8.96 6.67
N LEU A 143 7.17 7.77 6.04
CA LEU A 143 7.03 6.49 6.73
C LEU A 143 8.20 6.18 7.69
N PHE A 144 9.33 6.87 7.52
CA PHE A 144 10.53 6.68 8.33
C PHE A 144 10.63 7.67 9.51
N ARG A 145 9.53 8.37 9.84
CA ARG A 145 9.48 9.26 11.01
C ARG A 145 9.75 8.46 12.28
N PRO A 146 10.45 9.05 13.28
CA PRO A 146 10.56 8.44 14.59
C PRO A 146 9.16 8.20 15.17
N ALA A 147 8.94 7.05 15.77
CA ALA A 147 7.75 6.83 16.56
C ALA A 147 7.82 7.71 17.83
N PHE A 148 6.73 8.42 18.11
CA PHE A 148 6.60 9.21 19.34
C PHE A 148 5.96 8.39 20.48
N ASP A 149 5.44 7.21 20.13
CA ASP A 149 4.80 6.28 21.03
C ASP A 149 5.71 5.06 21.24
N GLU A 150 6.13 4.84 22.49
CA GLU A 150 6.97 3.70 22.86
C GLU A 150 6.25 2.36 22.64
N ASP A 151 4.92 2.34 22.74
CA ASP A 151 4.09 1.16 22.54
C ASP A 151 3.89 0.80 21.04
N SER A 152 4.17 1.75 20.16
CA SER A 152 4.07 1.56 18.71
C SER A 152 5.34 2.00 17.98
N PRO A 153 6.46 1.29 18.15
CA PRO A 153 7.72 1.67 17.52
C PRO A 153 7.61 1.63 16.00
N ASN A 154 8.16 2.64 15.34
CA ASN A 154 8.26 2.66 13.88
C ASN A 154 9.15 1.53 13.37
N ARG A 155 8.56 0.55 12.70
CA ARG A 155 9.25 -0.64 12.16
C ARG A 155 9.74 -0.47 10.72
N TYR A 156 9.33 0.58 10.02
CA TYR A 156 9.69 0.77 8.61
C TYR A 156 11.20 0.70 8.34
N PRO A 157 12.09 1.36 9.12
CA PRO A 157 13.52 1.28 8.87
C PRO A 157 14.09 -0.13 8.97
N GLU A 158 13.70 -0.88 10.00
CA GLU A 158 14.17 -2.23 10.23
C GLU A 158 13.63 -3.20 9.18
N ASN A 159 12.33 -3.16 8.94
CA ASN A 159 11.67 -3.99 7.93
C ASN A 159 12.18 -3.67 6.52
N THR A 160 12.50 -2.42 6.22
CA THR A 160 13.14 -2.05 4.95
C THR A 160 14.51 -2.72 4.79
N ARG A 161 15.38 -2.70 5.80
CA ARG A 161 16.68 -3.39 5.74
C ARG A 161 16.49 -4.90 5.55
N ARG A 162 15.55 -5.49 6.28
CA ARG A 162 15.24 -6.91 6.19
C ARG A 162 14.74 -7.31 4.80
N LEU A 163 13.81 -6.55 4.24
CA LEU A 163 13.27 -6.77 2.90
C LEU A 163 14.32 -6.53 1.83
N TRP A 164 15.09 -5.45 1.95
CA TRP A 164 16.17 -5.11 1.01
C TRP A 164 17.20 -6.24 0.89
N ARG A 165 17.64 -6.76 2.04
CA ARG A 165 18.56 -7.90 2.07
C ARG A 165 17.95 -9.14 1.42
N ALA A 166 16.67 -9.42 1.68
CA ALA A 166 15.96 -10.57 1.12
C ALA A 166 15.80 -10.50 -0.41
N LEU A 167 15.57 -9.30 -0.96
CA LEU A 167 15.35 -9.11 -2.39
C LEU A 167 16.64 -8.94 -3.18
N PHE A 168 17.60 -8.18 -2.66
CA PHE A 168 18.77 -7.74 -3.43
C PHE A 168 20.09 -8.30 -2.92
N GLN A 169 20.09 -9.09 -1.84
CA GLN A 169 21.31 -9.67 -1.20
C GLN A 169 22.35 -8.60 -0.88
N ALA A 170 21.92 -7.41 -0.51
CA ALA A 170 22.73 -6.24 -0.22
C ALA A 170 22.25 -5.53 1.04
N GLU A 171 23.10 -4.69 1.62
CA GLU A 171 22.70 -3.79 2.70
C GLU A 171 22.20 -2.45 2.16
N ILE A 172 21.37 -1.76 2.95
CA ILE A 172 20.91 -0.41 2.67
C ILE A 172 21.10 0.47 3.91
N ASP A 173 21.65 1.66 3.71
CA ASP A 173 21.70 2.69 4.75
C ASP A 173 20.47 3.59 4.63
N ILE A 174 19.51 3.42 5.54
CA ILE A 174 18.25 4.17 5.53
C ILE A 174 18.48 5.68 5.54
N ARG A 175 19.46 6.14 6.32
CA ARG A 175 19.77 7.56 6.42
C ARG A 175 20.34 8.11 5.12
N HIS A 176 21.44 7.52 4.65
CA HIS A 176 22.16 8.01 3.48
C HIS A 176 21.49 7.66 2.15
N ASP A 177 20.84 6.49 2.06
CA ASP A 177 20.21 6.03 0.82
C ASP A 177 18.78 6.54 0.63
N ILE A 178 18.03 6.81 1.71
CA ILE A 178 16.61 7.15 1.64
C ILE A 178 16.33 8.56 2.16
N ILE A 179 16.69 8.85 3.43
CA ILE A 179 16.23 10.07 4.10
C ILE A 179 16.94 11.31 3.57
N GLU A 180 18.26 11.32 3.54
CA GLU A 180 19.05 12.48 3.11
C GLU A 180 18.78 12.89 1.64
N PRO A 181 18.73 11.95 0.66
CA PRO A 181 18.35 12.28 -0.71
C PRO A 181 16.92 12.80 -0.84
N ALA A 182 15.97 12.26 -0.06
CA ALA A 182 14.59 12.75 -0.07
C ALA A 182 14.49 14.19 0.45
N ILE A 183 15.18 14.51 1.55
CA ILE A 183 15.25 15.87 2.09
C ILE A 183 15.90 16.83 1.10
N ALA A 184 17.01 16.45 0.47
CA ALA A 184 17.71 17.27 -0.51
C ALA A 184 16.80 17.61 -1.71
N ARG A 185 16.06 16.62 -2.24
CA ARG A 185 15.11 16.85 -3.34
C ARG A 185 13.95 17.77 -2.95
N ARG A 186 13.41 17.62 -1.75
CA ARG A 186 12.33 18.49 -1.26
C ARG A 186 12.81 19.95 -1.14
N LYS A 187 14.00 20.16 -0.61
CA LYS A 187 14.61 21.50 -0.55
C LYS A 187 14.78 22.13 -1.93
N GLN A 188 15.22 21.36 -2.92
CA GLN A 188 15.35 21.84 -4.31
C GLN A 188 14.00 22.19 -4.93
N GLY A 189 12.95 21.42 -4.65
CA GLY A 189 11.60 21.62 -5.19
C GLY A 189 10.87 22.83 -4.59
N TYR A 190 11.19 23.21 -3.34
CA TYR A 190 10.56 24.34 -2.63
C TYR A 190 11.39 25.63 -2.63
N GLY A 191 12.57 25.63 -3.26
CA GLY A 191 13.56 26.70 -3.10
C GLY A 191 14.21 26.65 -1.71
N GLU A 192 14.92 27.74 -1.34
CA GLU A 192 15.65 27.81 -0.06
C GLU A 192 14.75 28.01 1.16
N SER A 193 13.49 28.40 0.95
CA SER A 193 12.52 28.61 2.04
C SER A 193 11.40 27.58 1.97
N PRO A 194 11.12 26.83 3.05
CA PRO A 194 9.92 26.00 3.12
C PRO A 194 8.68 26.92 3.00
N PRO A 195 7.55 26.40 2.46
CA PRO A 195 6.31 27.16 2.42
C PRO A 195 5.99 27.74 3.80
N ASP A 196 5.63 29.01 3.86
CA ASP A 196 5.15 29.60 5.10
C ASP A 196 3.79 29.01 5.45
N TYR A 197 3.81 27.91 6.20
CA TYR A 197 2.60 27.21 6.65
C TYR A 197 1.64 28.11 7.44
N LYS A 198 2.12 29.20 8.02
CA LYS A 198 1.25 30.15 8.72
C LYS A 198 0.38 30.94 7.75
N SER A 199 0.88 31.23 6.53
CA SER A 199 0.10 31.90 5.49
C SER A 199 -0.96 30.99 4.86
N ILE A 200 -0.76 29.64 4.89
CA ILE A 200 -1.68 28.65 4.32
C ILE A 200 -2.84 28.36 5.27
N LEU A 201 -2.62 28.43 6.58
CA LEU A 201 -3.64 28.11 7.59
C LEU A 201 -4.66 29.23 7.83
N GLY A 202 -4.56 30.35 7.09
CA GLY A 202 -5.49 31.45 7.20
C GLY A 202 -5.50 32.08 8.62
N LYS A 203 -5.48 33.37 8.69
CA LYS A 203 -5.71 34.05 9.96
C LYS A 203 -7.12 33.82 10.46
#